data_1e1fc0e0f151072653d717dc89eb1e64
#
_entry.id   1e1fc0e0f151072653d717dc89eb1e64
#
_cell.length_a   1.000
_cell.length_b   1.000
_cell.length_c   1.000
_cell.angle_alpha   90.00
_cell.angle_beta   90.00
_cell.angle_gamma   90.00
#
_symmetry.space_group_name_H-M   'P 1'
#
loop_
_entity.id
_entity.type
_entity.pdbx_description
1 polymer ?
#
loop_
_entity_poly.entity_id
_entity_poly.type
_entity_poly.pdbx_seq_one_letter_code
_entity_poly.pdbx_strand_id
1 'polypeptide(L)'
;MPALLVSKSPPLSGEVTIHGAKNSVLPILAATLLCRTPCVLHNCPDILDVTHALAILCSLGCAAERRGASVYIDPRGCAGHSVPPELAASMRASSLFLGALLARQGEASLSLPGGCPIGARPVDYHLLAFRALGAEVTETDDTIHCRARRLTGAKITLPGPSVGATENAMLAAVGAEGVTVIENAACEPEIVDLAGFLTACGAEIAGAGKGRVIVEGSLPLTGATYTILPDRIESATFLCACAACGGALTLRRTDPRLADPVLNALTESGCRISCSHDTIQIFRDSPLATCGPVVSRPYPGFPTDAMPMLLSAQLCARGQTSFTETIFENRFGYVQELKKLGARLYSDGNTVCLNGTPQLHAAQLFAEDLRGGAALVLAAMQAEGDSTIFGVKHIERGYDTLENALQSVGARLKTVEIPKKM
;
A
#
# COMPACT_ATOMS: atom_id res chain seq x y z
N MET A 1 18.86 -19.23 -0.21
CA MET A 1 17.81 -18.27 0.22
C MET A 1 18.15 -16.91 -0.35
N PRO A 2 17.25 -16.28 -1.12
CA PRO A 2 17.50 -14.93 -1.62
C PRO A 2 17.60 -13.93 -0.46
N ALA A 3 18.60 -13.08 -0.52
CA ALA A 3 18.85 -11.99 0.42
C ALA A 3 19.38 -10.79 -0.34
N LEU A 4 19.18 -9.60 0.19
CA LEU A 4 19.70 -8.36 -0.37
C LEU A 4 20.97 -7.96 0.40
N LEU A 5 22.09 -7.90 -0.31
CA LEU A 5 23.34 -7.34 0.20
C LEU A 5 23.33 -5.85 -0.08
N VAL A 6 23.44 -5.04 0.98
CA VAL A 6 23.38 -3.57 0.92
C VAL A 6 24.64 -2.99 1.53
N SER A 7 25.36 -2.21 0.76
CA SER A 7 26.55 -1.49 1.22
C SER A 7 26.23 -0.01 1.39
N LYS A 8 27.03 0.69 2.19
CA LYS A 8 26.92 2.15 2.33
C LYS A 8 26.90 2.81 0.97
N SER A 9 25.83 3.54 0.69
CA SER A 9 25.63 4.20 -0.60
C SER A 9 26.26 5.61 -0.61
N PRO A 10 26.82 6.04 -1.75
CA PRO A 10 27.20 7.44 -1.96
C PRO A 10 25.94 8.32 -2.01
N PRO A 11 26.08 9.66 -2.08
CA PRO A 11 24.99 10.54 -2.42
C PRO A 11 24.30 10.09 -3.71
N LEU A 12 22.97 9.98 -3.65
CA LEU A 12 22.16 9.51 -4.78
C LEU A 12 22.03 10.60 -5.86
N SER A 13 21.97 10.19 -7.13
CA SER A 13 21.82 11.14 -8.24
C SER A 13 21.10 10.48 -9.40
N GLY A 14 20.12 11.17 -9.97
CA GLY A 14 19.41 10.69 -11.15
C GLY A 14 17.89 10.92 -11.09
N GLU A 15 17.19 10.16 -11.93
CA GLU A 15 15.74 10.22 -12.03
C GLU A 15 15.14 8.83 -11.75
N VAL A 16 13.96 8.84 -11.09
CA VAL A 16 13.15 7.65 -10.85
C VAL A 16 11.75 7.90 -11.38
N THR A 17 11.22 6.99 -12.16
CA THR A 17 9.82 7.01 -12.59
C THR A 17 8.98 6.25 -11.59
N ILE A 18 7.96 6.89 -11.03
CA ILE A 18 7.07 6.28 -10.05
C ILE A 18 6.02 5.42 -10.76
N HIS A 19 5.82 4.23 -10.23
CA HIS A 19 4.84 3.26 -10.70
C HIS A 19 3.43 3.55 -10.16
N GLY A 20 2.46 2.81 -10.65
CA GLY A 20 1.09 2.88 -10.14
C GLY A 20 0.98 2.37 -8.71
N ALA A 21 0.07 2.97 -7.96
CA ALA A 21 -0.11 2.69 -6.54
C ALA A 21 -0.63 1.26 -6.30
N LYS A 22 0.12 0.50 -5.50
CA LYS A 22 -0.31 -0.81 -5.02
C LYS A 22 -1.69 -0.78 -4.38
N ASN A 23 -1.90 0.17 -3.48
CA ASN A 23 -3.14 0.27 -2.70
C ASN A 23 -4.33 0.76 -3.55
N SER A 24 -4.09 1.19 -4.78
CA SER A 24 -5.11 1.56 -5.75
C SER A 24 -5.40 0.45 -6.76
N VAL A 25 -4.37 -0.17 -7.31
CA VAL A 25 -4.54 -1.22 -8.32
C VAL A 25 -5.30 -2.43 -7.77
N LEU A 26 -5.10 -2.80 -6.50
CA LEU A 26 -5.74 -4.00 -5.92
C LEU A 26 -7.27 -3.88 -5.80
N PRO A 27 -7.85 -2.81 -5.23
CA PRO A 27 -9.31 -2.64 -5.24
C PRO A 27 -9.87 -2.44 -6.65
N ILE A 28 -9.13 -1.79 -7.57
CA ILE A 28 -9.56 -1.63 -8.97
C ILE A 28 -9.57 -2.98 -9.70
N LEU A 29 -8.60 -3.88 -9.47
CA LEU A 29 -8.63 -5.24 -9.99
C LEU A 29 -9.87 -6.00 -9.50
N ALA A 30 -10.22 -5.91 -8.21
CA ALA A 30 -11.45 -6.50 -7.70
C ALA A 30 -12.71 -5.87 -8.33
N ALA A 31 -12.69 -4.55 -8.54
CA ALA A 31 -13.79 -3.82 -9.17
C ALA A 31 -14.07 -4.23 -10.63
N THR A 32 -13.06 -4.76 -11.36
CA THR A 32 -13.27 -5.27 -12.73
C THR A 32 -14.31 -6.39 -12.79
N LEU A 33 -14.50 -7.13 -11.70
CA LEU A 33 -15.56 -8.14 -11.59
C LEU A 33 -16.97 -7.56 -11.82
N LEU A 34 -17.20 -6.28 -11.52
CA LEU A 34 -18.51 -5.62 -11.68
C LEU A 34 -18.84 -5.31 -13.14
N CYS A 35 -17.84 -5.38 -14.04
CA CYS A 35 -18.00 -5.08 -15.45
C CYS A 35 -18.52 -6.28 -16.26
N ARG A 36 -19.20 -6.00 -17.39
CA ARG A 36 -19.69 -7.00 -18.34
C ARG A 36 -18.88 -7.05 -19.64
N THR A 37 -17.93 -6.14 -19.80
CA THR A 37 -17.03 -6.08 -20.96
C THR A 37 -15.58 -5.94 -20.46
N PRO A 38 -14.58 -6.22 -21.31
CA PRO A 38 -13.18 -6.15 -20.92
C PRO A 38 -12.74 -4.78 -20.40
N CYS A 39 -11.81 -4.81 -19.43
CA CYS A 39 -11.14 -3.65 -18.87
C CYS A 39 -9.66 -3.63 -19.28
N VAL A 40 -9.11 -2.42 -19.47
CA VAL A 40 -7.67 -2.20 -19.67
C VAL A 40 -7.17 -1.26 -18.59
N LEU A 41 -6.24 -1.74 -17.76
CA LEU A 41 -5.63 -0.95 -16.69
C LEU A 41 -4.18 -0.63 -17.06
N HIS A 42 -3.85 0.66 -17.13
CA HIS A 42 -2.48 1.14 -17.37
C HIS A 42 -1.78 1.51 -16.06
N ASN A 43 -0.45 1.60 -16.10
CA ASN A 43 0.39 1.92 -14.96
C ASN A 43 0.22 0.92 -13.80
N CYS A 44 0.05 -0.38 -14.11
CA CYS A 44 -0.03 -1.44 -13.10
C CYS A 44 1.38 -1.88 -12.71
N PRO A 45 1.80 -1.74 -11.45
CA PRO A 45 3.13 -2.16 -10.99
C PRO A 45 3.28 -3.69 -11.09
N ASP A 46 4.51 -4.15 -11.38
CA ASP A 46 4.83 -5.58 -11.43
C ASP A 46 5.27 -6.08 -10.05
N ILE A 47 4.30 -6.31 -9.18
CA ILE A 47 4.48 -6.70 -7.78
C ILE A 47 3.73 -8.00 -7.47
N LEU A 48 4.20 -8.74 -6.47
CA LEU A 48 3.60 -10.03 -6.09
C LEU A 48 2.11 -9.93 -5.76
N ASP A 49 1.67 -8.87 -5.07
CA ASP A 49 0.26 -8.73 -4.70
C ASP A 49 -0.64 -8.52 -5.94
N VAL A 50 -0.15 -7.87 -7.02
CA VAL A 50 -0.88 -7.80 -8.31
C VAL A 50 -0.93 -9.16 -8.98
N THR A 51 0.17 -9.90 -8.99
CA THR A 51 0.20 -11.29 -9.52
C THR A 51 -0.81 -12.18 -8.81
N HIS A 52 -0.90 -12.09 -7.47
CA HIS A 52 -1.89 -12.84 -6.69
C HIS A 52 -3.33 -12.39 -7.01
N ALA A 53 -3.57 -11.08 -7.16
CA ALA A 53 -4.90 -10.57 -7.54
C ALA A 53 -5.34 -11.08 -8.92
N LEU A 54 -4.42 -11.12 -9.90
CA LEU A 54 -4.70 -11.70 -11.22
C LEU A 54 -4.98 -13.21 -11.13
N ALA A 55 -4.24 -13.94 -10.29
CA ALA A 55 -4.50 -15.37 -10.06
C ALA A 55 -5.89 -15.59 -9.43
N ILE A 56 -6.34 -14.71 -8.51
CA ILE A 56 -7.71 -14.74 -7.97
C ILE A 56 -8.73 -14.52 -9.09
N LEU A 57 -8.55 -13.50 -9.93
CA LEU A 57 -9.46 -13.24 -11.08
C LEU A 57 -9.54 -14.46 -12.02
N CYS A 58 -8.40 -15.07 -12.35
CA CYS A 58 -8.36 -16.27 -13.18
C CYS A 58 -9.07 -17.46 -12.52
N SER A 59 -8.89 -17.67 -11.21
CA SER A 59 -9.55 -18.76 -10.46
C SER A 59 -11.07 -18.59 -10.42
N LEU A 60 -11.56 -17.35 -10.49
CA LEU A 60 -12.99 -17.01 -10.56
C LEU A 60 -13.57 -17.16 -11.98
N GLY A 61 -12.74 -17.47 -12.99
CA GLY A 61 -13.15 -17.68 -14.39
C GLY A 61 -12.94 -16.46 -15.30
N CYS A 62 -12.30 -15.39 -14.83
CA CYS A 62 -11.92 -14.27 -15.69
C CYS A 62 -10.69 -14.64 -16.55
N ALA A 63 -10.57 -14.03 -17.74
CA ALA A 63 -9.29 -14.00 -18.44
C ALA A 63 -8.52 -12.75 -18.01
N ALA A 64 -7.25 -12.91 -17.64
CA ALA A 64 -6.39 -11.81 -17.24
C ALA A 64 -5.00 -11.98 -17.87
N GLU A 65 -4.48 -10.90 -18.47
CA GLU A 65 -3.19 -10.90 -19.14
C GLU A 65 -2.42 -9.61 -18.83
N ARG A 66 -1.15 -9.73 -18.43
CA ARG A 66 -0.23 -8.60 -18.28
C ARG A 66 0.55 -8.39 -19.58
N ARG A 67 0.65 -7.13 -20.03
CA ARG A 67 1.51 -6.70 -21.14
C ARG A 67 2.29 -5.46 -20.70
N GLY A 68 3.51 -5.68 -20.20
CA GLY A 68 4.32 -4.63 -19.59
C GLY A 68 3.60 -4.01 -18.37
N ALA A 69 3.52 -2.70 -18.32
CA ALA A 69 2.82 -1.98 -17.25
C ALA A 69 1.29 -1.90 -17.44
N SER A 70 0.72 -2.67 -18.37
CA SER A 70 -0.72 -2.73 -18.60
C SER A 70 -1.27 -4.12 -18.29
N VAL A 71 -2.51 -4.17 -17.77
CA VAL A 71 -3.24 -5.41 -17.49
C VAL A 71 -4.57 -5.38 -18.22
N TYR A 72 -4.88 -6.47 -18.91
CA TYR A 72 -6.13 -6.70 -19.65
C TYR A 72 -6.94 -7.72 -18.89
N ILE A 73 -8.18 -7.39 -18.52
CA ILE A 73 -9.07 -8.26 -17.77
C ILE A 73 -10.38 -8.43 -18.54
N ASP A 74 -10.75 -9.68 -18.84
CA ASP A 74 -12.07 -10.00 -19.37
C ASP A 74 -12.89 -10.74 -18.29
N PRO A 75 -13.83 -10.06 -17.64
CA PRO A 75 -14.62 -10.64 -16.56
C PRO A 75 -15.85 -11.44 -17.02
N ARG A 76 -16.08 -11.60 -18.33
CA ARG A 76 -17.28 -12.25 -18.86
C ARG A 76 -17.41 -13.72 -18.44
N GLY A 77 -16.29 -14.42 -18.29
CA GLY A 77 -16.25 -15.81 -17.84
C GLY A 77 -16.39 -16.02 -16.33
N CYS A 78 -16.51 -14.95 -15.54
CA CYS A 78 -16.61 -15.05 -14.09
C CYS A 78 -17.89 -15.79 -13.66
N ALA A 79 -17.72 -16.99 -13.10
CA ALA A 79 -18.77 -17.83 -12.54
C ALA A 79 -18.49 -18.24 -11.09
N GLY A 80 -17.25 -18.10 -10.61
CA GLY A 80 -16.86 -18.42 -9.25
C GLY A 80 -17.35 -17.38 -8.24
N HIS A 81 -17.59 -17.82 -7.00
CA HIS A 81 -17.96 -16.97 -5.86
C HIS A 81 -17.04 -17.18 -4.65
N SER A 82 -16.05 -18.07 -4.76
CA SER A 82 -15.13 -18.41 -3.67
C SER A 82 -13.68 -18.20 -4.10
N VAL A 83 -12.93 -17.48 -3.26
CA VAL A 83 -11.48 -17.31 -3.44
C VAL A 83 -10.75 -18.52 -2.86
N PRO A 84 -9.86 -19.20 -3.62
CA PRO A 84 -9.08 -20.34 -3.12
C PRO A 84 -8.29 -19.98 -1.85
N PRO A 85 -8.25 -20.88 -0.83
CA PRO A 85 -7.63 -20.61 0.46
C PRO A 85 -6.17 -20.14 0.38
N GLU A 86 -5.36 -20.75 -0.48
CA GLU A 86 -3.96 -20.40 -0.68
C GLU A 86 -3.78 -18.99 -1.27
N LEU A 87 -4.70 -18.55 -2.15
CA LEU A 87 -4.70 -17.20 -2.68
C LEU A 87 -5.25 -16.20 -1.67
N ALA A 88 -6.26 -16.58 -0.89
CA ALA A 88 -6.77 -15.76 0.21
C ALA A 88 -5.66 -15.44 1.24
N ALA A 89 -4.88 -16.45 1.62
CA ALA A 89 -3.78 -16.33 2.56
C ALA A 89 -2.57 -15.55 2.01
N SER A 90 -2.45 -15.36 0.68
CA SER A 90 -1.27 -14.73 0.07
C SER A 90 -1.20 -13.22 0.31
N MET A 91 -2.35 -12.54 0.46
CA MET A 91 -2.41 -11.08 0.65
C MET A 91 -3.65 -10.64 1.43
N ARG A 92 -3.53 -9.55 2.18
CA ARG A 92 -4.68 -8.97 2.92
C ARG A 92 -5.78 -8.45 1.98
N ALA A 93 -5.40 -7.90 0.82
CA ALA A 93 -6.32 -7.34 -0.16
C ALA A 93 -7.24 -8.38 -0.81
N SER A 94 -7.03 -9.70 -0.57
CA SER A 94 -7.98 -10.75 -0.98
C SER A 94 -9.39 -10.50 -0.43
N SER A 95 -9.52 -9.85 0.74
CA SER A 95 -10.81 -9.46 1.31
C SER A 95 -11.61 -8.49 0.44
N LEU A 96 -11.00 -7.74 -0.46
CA LEU A 96 -11.68 -6.79 -1.36
C LEU A 96 -12.55 -7.51 -2.39
N PHE A 97 -12.22 -8.77 -2.71
CA PHE A 97 -13.03 -9.56 -3.62
C PHE A 97 -14.40 -9.92 -3.06
N LEU A 98 -14.59 -9.90 -1.72
CA LEU A 98 -15.89 -10.19 -1.10
C LEU A 98 -16.99 -9.23 -1.58
N GLY A 99 -16.75 -7.91 -1.54
CA GLY A 99 -17.73 -6.91 -1.95
C GLY A 99 -18.09 -7.00 -3.43
N ALA A 100 -17.07 -7.19 -4.28
CA ALA A 100 -17.29 -7.31 -5.72
C ALA A 100 -18.02 -8.62 -6.09
N LEU A 101 -17.68 -9.76 -5.47
CA LEU A 101 -18.36 -11.03 -5.68
C LEU A 101 -19.80 -11.00 -5.18
N LEU A 102 -20.02 -10.45 -3.98
CA LEU A 102 -21.35 -10.31 -3.41
C LEU A 102 -22.27 -9.48 -4.31
N ALA A 103 -21.75 -8.37 -4.86
CA ALA A 103 -22.49 -7.54 -5.80
C ALA A 103 -22.76 -8.24 -7.13
N ARG A 104 -21.79 -9.01 -7.66
CA ARG A 104 -21.90 -9.66 -8.97
C ARG A 104 -22.70 -10.95 -8.94
N GLN A 105 -22.43 -11.82 -7.94
CA GLN A 105 -22.93 -13.20 -7.87
C GLN A 105 -24.04 -13.39 -6.82
N GLY A 106 -24.24 -12.41 -5.93
CA GLY A 106 -25.12 -12.55 -4.76
C GLY A 106 -24.53 -13.47 -3.68
N GLU A 107 -23.33 -13.96 -3.87
CA GLU A 107 -22.65 -14.87 -2.95
C GLU A 107 -21.14 -14.64 -3.02
N ALA A 108 -20.47 -14.67 -1.86
CA ALA A 108 -19.03 -14.55 -1.75
C ALA A 108 -18.49 -15.39 -0.59
N SER A 109 -17.40 -16.10 -0.82
CA SER A 109 -16.71 -16.88 0.23
C SER A 109 -15.20 -16.61 0.18
N LEU A 110 -14.61 -16.47 1.36
CA LEU A 110 -13.18 -16.21 1.52
C LEU A 110 -12.68 -16.88 2.80
N SER A 111 -11.60 -17.65 2.70
CA SER A 111 -10.82 -18.01 3.89
C SER A 111 -10.17 -16.79 4.50
N LEU A 112 -9.82 -16.83 5.81
CA LEU A 112 -9.23 -15.68 6.49
C LEU A 112 -8.05 -15.11 5.69
N PRO A 113 -8.08 -13.80 5.36
CA PRO A 113 -7.07 -13.19 4.52
C PRO A 113 -5.72 -13.11 5.24
N GLY A 114 -4.65 -13.45 4.52
CA GLY A 114 -3.28 -13.31 5.00
C GLY A 114 -2.81 -11.85 5.08
N GLY A 115 -1.52 -11.65 5.14
CA GLY A 115 -0.90 -10.32 5.09
C GLY A 115 0.27 -10.13 6.06
N CYS A 116 0.74 -8.90 6.20
CA CYS A 116 1.83 -8.54 7.09
C CYS A 116 1.40 -8.55 8.57
N PRO A 117 2.26 -8.96 9.51
CA PRO A 117 1.97 -9.06 10.95
C PRO A 117 2.05 -7.70 11.67
N ILE A 118 1.43 -6.65 11.11
CA ILE A 118 1.49 -5.27 11.61
C ILE A 118 0.36 -4.92 12.59
N GLY A 119 -0.54 -5.86 12.89
CA GLY A 119 -1.69 -5.69 13.79
C GLY A 119 -2.84 -6.63 13.44
N ALA A 120 -3.88 -6.64 14.26
CA ALA A 120 -5.02 -7.55 14.13
C ALA A 120 -5.78 -7.40 12.81
N ARG A 121 -6.03 -6.18 12.33
CA ARG A 121 -6.69 -5.85 11.06
C ARG A 121 -7.98 -6.66 10.83
N PRO A 122 -8.96 -6.59 11.75
CA PRO A 122 -10.20 -7.33 11.64
C PRO A 122 -11.00 -6.93 10.38
N VAL A 123 -11.89 -7.80 9.93
CA VAL A 123 -12.78 -7.56 8.77
C VAL A 123 -14.21 -7.14 9.19
N ASP A 124 -14.42 -6.92 10.47
CA ASP A 124 -15.72 -6.57 11.07
C ASP A 124 -16.42 -5.38 10.41
N TYR A 125 -15.69 -4.33 10.05
CA TYR A 125 -16.24 -3.16 9.34
C TYR A 125 -16.69 -3.50 7.91
N HIS A 126 -16.00 -4.42 7.24
CA HIS A 126 -16.44 -4.94 5.93
C HIS A 126 -17.78 -5.68 6.08
N LEU A 127 -17.86 -6.58 7.09
CA LEU A 127 -19.06 -7.38 7.34
C LEU A 127 -20.24 -6.54 7.84
N LEU A 128 -19.96 -5.48 8.63
CA LEU A 128 -20.94 -4.49 9.02
C LEU A 128 -21.58 -3.85 7.77
N ALA A 129 -20.77 -3.45 6.80
CA ALA A 129 -21.26 -2.85 5.57
C ALA A 129 -22.13 -3.84 4.76
N PHE A 130 -21.72 -5.10 4.64
CA PHE A 130 -22.50 -6.12 3.91
C PHE A 130 -23.83 -6.42 4.58
N ARG A 131 -23.86 -6.55 5.94
CA ARG A 131 -25.10 -6.72 6.71
C ARG A 131 -26.04 -5.53 6.52
N ALA A 132 -25.51 -4.30 6.52
CA ALA A 132 -26.32 -3.10 6.29
C ALA A 132 -26.97 -3.08 4.90
N LEU A 133 -26.30 -3.62 3.87
CA LEU A 133 -26.81 -3.78 2.52
C LEU A 133 -27.79 -4.99 2.37
N GLY A 134 -28.07 -5.72 3.46
CA GLY A 134 -29.01 -6.83 3.49
C GLY A 134 -28.41 -8.22 3.22
N ALA A 135 -27.09 -8.36 3.30
CA ALA A 135 -26.46 -9.68 3.17
C ALA A 135 -26.51 -10.46 4.49
N GLU A 136 -26.75 -11.76 4.38
CA GLU A 136 -26.48 -12.73 5.42
C GLU A 136 -24.99 -13.02 5.47
N VAL A 137 -24.39 -12.89 6.64
CA VAL A 137 -22.95 -13.09 6.84
C VAL A 137 -22.74 -14.14 7.92
N THR A 138 -22.08 -15.23 7.54
CA THR A 138 -21.67 -16.32 8.42
C THR A 138 -20.15 -16.33 8.54
N GLU A 139 -19.65 -16.34 9.75
CA GLU A 139 -18.23 -16.43 10.07
C GLU A 139 -17.97 -17.75 10.79
N THR A 140 -16.95 -18.47 10.34
CA THR A 140 -16.37 -19.61 11.03
C THR A 140 -14.94 -19.28 11.40
N ASP A 141 -14.25 -20.17 12.12
CA ASP A 141 -12.85 -19.95 12.53
C ASP A 141 -11.92 -19.69 11.33
N ASP A 142 -12.22 -20.23 10.15
CA ASP A 142 -11.35 -20.17 8.98
C ASP A 142 -11.96 -19.50 7.75
N THR A 143 -13.27 -19.21 7.73
CA THR A 143 -13.95 -18.78 6.51
C THR A 143 -15.03 -17.73 6.79
N ILE A 144 -15.11 -16.76 5.90
CA ILE A 144 -16.20 -15.77 5.82
C ILE A 144 -17.07 -16.14 4.63
N HIS A 145 -18.37 -16.27 4.84
CA HIS A 145 -19.34 -16.51 3.80
C HIS A 145 -20.43 -15.43 3.86
N CYS A 146 -20.66 -14.77 2.71
CA CYS A 146 -21.64 -13.72 2.55
C CYS A 146 -22.64 -14.11 1.45
N ARG A 147 -23.94 -13.93 1.69
CA ARG A 147 -24.99 -14.23 0.72
C ARG A 147 -26.09 -13.17 0.75
N ALA A 148 -26.55 -12.76 -0.41
CA ALA A 148 -27.71 -11.90 -0.55
C ALA A 148 -28.49 -12.29 -1.79
N ARG A 149 -29.80 -12.49 -1.67
CA ARG A 149 -30.66 -12.63 -2.83
C ARG A 149 -30.69 -11.31 -3.64
N ARG A 150 -30.61 -10.19 -2.94
CA ARG A 150 -30.63 -8.83 -3.46
C ARG A 150 -29.97 -7.91 -2.43
N LEU A 151 -29.03 -7.10 -2.85
CA LEU A 151 -28.51 -6.01 -2.05
C LEU A 151 -29.40 -4.77 -2.18
N THR A 152 -29.59 -4.05 -1.10
CA THR A 152 -30.41 -2.83 -1.03
C THR A 152 -29.60 -1.68 -0.49
N GLY A 153 -29.71 -0.52 -1.13
CA GLY A 153 -29.05 0.69 -0.69
C GLY A 153 -29.38 1.04 0.76
N ALA A 154 -28.38 1.48 1.51
CA ALA A 154 -28.47 1.70 2.94
C ALA A 154 -27.59 2.88 3.40
N LYS A 155 -27.90 3.39 4.59
CA LYS A 155 -26.97 4.26 5.32
C LYS A 155 -26.03 3.38 6.15
N ILE A 156 -24.74 3.40 5.82
CA ILE A 156 -23.66 2.69 6.51
C ILE A 156 -22.85 3.72 7.28
N THR A 157 -22.73 3.56 8.60
CA THR A 157 -21.84 4.39 9.40
C THR A 157 -20.70 3.52 9.92
N LEU A 158 -19.50 3.71 9.36
CA LEU A 158 -18.31 2.99 9.83
C LEU A 158 -17.90 3.53 11.21
N PRO A 159 -17.47 2.67 12.16
CA PRO A 159 -17.01 3.11 13.48
C PRO A 159 -15.80 4.05 13.43
N GLY A 160 -15.01 3.96 12.37
CA GLY A 160 -13.89 4.83 12.06
C GLY A 160 -13.46 4.70 10.61
N PRO A 161 -12.60 5.58 10.10
CA PRO A 161 -12.11 5.51 8.72
C PRO A 161 -11.27 4.25 8.52
N SER A 162 -11.74 3.38 7.64
CA SER A 162 -11.05 2.15 7.22
C SER A 162 -11.02 2.11 5.69
N VAL A 163 -9.83 2.09 5.11
CA VAL A 163 -9.64 2.05 3.65
C VAL A 163 -10.33 0.82 3.07
N GLY A 164 -9.95 -0.37 3.50
CA GLY A 164 -10.50 -1.61 2.94
C GLY A 164 -12.00 -1.78 3.16
N ALA A 165 -12.55 -1.34 4.31
CA ALA A 165 -13.99 -1.39 4.54
C ALA A 165 -14.75 -0.40 3.66
N THR A 166 -14.20 0.80 3.43
CA THR A 166 -14.77 1.79 2.51
C THR A 166 -14.78 1.24 1.07
N GLU A 167 -13.66 0.67 0.61
CA GLU A 167 -13.53 0.05 -0.70
C GLU A 167 -14.55 -1.08 -0.89
N ASN A 168 -14.63 -2.01 0.07
CA ASN A 168 -15.59 -3.11 0.00
C ASN A 168 -17.05 -2.66 0.06
N ALA A 169 -17.35 -1.65 0.88
CA ALA A 169 -18.69 -1.07 0.93
C ALA A 169 -19.07 -0.42 -0.41
N MET A 170 -18.13 0.30 -1.06
CA MET A 170 -18.34 0.89 -2.39
C MET A 170 -18.58 -0.21 -3.44
N LEU A 171 -17.74 -1.26 -3.46
CA LEU A 171 -17.87 -2.37 -4.41
C LEU A 171 -19.21 -3.09 -4.29
N ALA A 172 -19.64 -3.37 -3.05
CA ALA A 172 -20.93 -4.00 -2.80
C ALA A 172 -22.12 -3.06 -3.12
N ALA A 173 -22.00 -1.77 -2.81
CA ALA A 173 -23.05 -0.77 -3.02
C ALA A 173 -23.35 -0.53 -4.51
N VAL A 174 -22.37 -0.68 -5.42
CA VAL A 174 -22.61 -0.63 -6.88
C VAL A 174 -23.62 -1.68 -7.34
N GLY A 175 -23.69 -2.83 -6.65
CA GLY A 175 -24.66 -3.90 -6.92
C GLY A 175 -25.97 -3.79 -6.13
N ALA A 176 -26.11 -2.80 -5.26
CA ALA A 176 -27.30 -2.63 -4.43
C ALA A 176 -28.39 -1.83 -5.16
N GLU A 177 -29.65 -2.14 -4.95
CA GLU A 177 -30.74 -1.34 -5.48
C GLU A 177 -30.98 -0.08 -4.64
N GLY A 178 -30.97 1.09 -5.30
CA GLY A 178 -31.15 2.39 -4.67
C GLY A 178 -29.81 3.00 -4.22
N VAL A 179 -29.89 3.95 -3.30
CA VAL A 179 -28.77 4.79 -2.89
C VAL A 179 -28.13 4.26 -1.60
N THR A 180 -26.83 4.10 -1.60
CA THR A 180 -26.03 3.81 -0.39
C THR A 180 -25.24 5.05 0.03
N VAL A 181 -25.28 5.37 1.33
CA VAL A 181 -24.48 6.44 1.93
C VAL A 181 -23.52 5.84 2.94
N ILE A 182 -22.23 6.01 2.71
CA ILE A 182 -21.16 5.53 3.60
C ILE A 182 -20.63 6.72 4.38
N GLU A 183 -20.92 6.79 5.68
CA GLU A 183 -20.40 7.81 6.60
C GLU A 183 -19.12 7.33 7.29
N ASN A 184 -18.25 8.24 7.71
CA ASN A 184 -16.90 7.98 8.21
C ASN A 184 -16.03 7.19 7.21
N ALA A 185 -16.29 7.37 5.92
CA ALA A 185 -15.51 6.76 4.86
C ALA A 185 -14.04 7.25 4.91
N ALA A 186 -13.11 6.40 4.53
CA ALA A 186 -11.72 6.76 4.36
C ALA A 186 -11.57 7.83 3.24
N CYS A 187 -10.58 8.71 3.41
CA CYS A 187 -10.35 9.86 2.51
C CYS A 187 -9.11 9.68 1.64
N GLU A 188 -8.42 8.57 1.74
CA GLU A 188 -7.19 8.28 1.02
C GLU A 188 -7.38 8.44 -0.49
N PRO A 189 -6.34 8.90 -1.22
CA PRO A 189 -6.39 9.09 -2.67
C PRO A 189 -6.81 7.83 -3.43
N GLU A 190 -6.50 6.66 -2.90
CA GLU A 190 -6.85 5.36 -3.43
C GLU A 190 -8.38 5.11 -3.45
N ILE A 191 -9.12 5.70 -2.50
CA ILE A 191 -10.60 5.70 -2.50
C ILE A 191 -11.14 6.56 -3.66
N VAL A 192 -10.49 7.71 -3.92
CA VAL A 192 -10.86 8.58 -5.03
C VAL A 192 -10.57 7.91 -6.37
N ASP A 193 -9.46 7.19 -6.47
CA ASP A 193 -9.07 6.45 -7.67
C ASP A 193 -10.03 5.29 -7.97
N LEU A 194 -10.40 4.51 -6.94
CA LEU A 194 -11.43 3.47 -7.07
C LEU A 194 -12.77 4.05 -7.55
N ALA A 195 -13.21 5.16 -6.96
CA ALA A 195 -14.43 5.86 -7.40
C ALA A 195 -14.32 6.33 -8.85
N GLY A 196 -13.14 6.86 -9.24
CA GLY A 196 -12.85 7.28 -10.61
C GLY A 196 -12.95 6.13 -11.62
N PHE A 197 -12.36 4.97 -11.30
CA PHE A 197 -12.48 3.77 -12.13
C PHE A 197 -13.95 3.30 -12.26
N LEU A 198 -14.65 3.17 -11.14
CA LEU A 198 -16.06 2.74 -11.13
C LEU A 198 -16.95 3.72 -11.95
N THR A 199 -16.70 5.03 -11.82
CA THR A 199 -17.41 6.06 -12.60
C THR A 199 -17.08 5.95 -14.09
N ALA A 200 -15.83 5.70 -14.46
CA ALA A 200 -15.44 5.44 -15.85
C ALA A 200 -16.13 4.19 -16.43
N CYS A 201 -16.50 3.23 -15.57
CA CYS A 201 -17.28 2.05 -15.94
C CYS A 201 -18.80 2.28 -15.96
N GLY A 202 -19.27 3.47 -15.58
CA GLY A 202 -20.68 3.87 -15.60
C GLY A 202 -21.38 3.86 -14.24
N ALA A 203 -20.65 3.75 -13.12
CA ALA A 203 -21.23 3.90 -11.79
C ALA A 203 -21.47 5.38 -11.43
N GLU A 204 -22.50 5.64 -10.63
CA GLU A 204 -22.78 6.97 -10.07
C GLU A 204 -22.26 7.05 -8.65
N ILE A 205 -21.13 7.75 -8.45
CA ILE A 205 -20.46 7.89 -7.16
C ILE A 205 -20.12 9.35 -6.88
N ALA A 206 -20.42 9.81 -5.67
CA ALA A 206 -20.10 11.15 -5.21
C ALA A 206 -19.45 11.14 -3.80
N GLY A 207 -18.68 12.18 -3.48
CA GLY A 207 -18.13 12.41 -2.14
C GLY A 207 -16.89 11.59 -1.78
N ALA A 208 -16.32 10.76 -2.68
CA ALA A 208 -15.06 10.07 -2.44
C ALA A 208 -13.96 11.06 -2.02
N GLY A 209 -13.17 10.69 -1.00
CA GLY A 209 -12.13 11.56 -0.43
C GLY A 209 -12.64 12.63 0.55
N LYS A 210 -13.94 12.66 0.88
CA LYS A 210 -14.54 13.69 1.75
C LYS A 210 -15.18 13.13 3.04
N GLY A 211 -14.84 11.90 3.42
CA GLY A 211 -15.37 11.24 4.62
C GLY A 211 -16.81 10.75 4.50
N ARG A 212 -17.48 11.04 3.40
CA ARG A 212 -18.84 10.58 3.08
C ARG A 212 -18.90 10.21 1.60
N VAL A 213 -19.17 8.94 1.31
CA VAL A 213 -19.33 8.44 -0.06
C VAL A 213 -20.79 8.10 -0.32
N ILE A 214 -21.31 8.51 -1.47
CA ILE A 214 -22.66 8.20 -1.93
C ILE A 214 -22.51 7.36 -3.20
N VAL A 215 -23.15 6.20 -3.24
CA VAL A 215 -23.16 5.29 -4.37
C VAL A 215 -24.61 5.03 -4.78
N GLU A 216 -24.95 5.29 -6.02
CA GLU A 216 -26.20 4.81 -6.63
C GLU A 216 -25.95 3.47 -7.32
N GLY A 217 -26.77 2.47 -7.03
CA GLY A 217 -26.60 1.13 -7.59
C GLY A 217 -26.77 1.15 -9.11
N SER A 218 -25.81 0.62 -9.84
CA SER A 218 -25.64 0.88 -11.28
C SER A 218 -25.33 -0.38 -12.11
N LEU A 219 -25.40 -1.59 -11.52
CA LEU A 219 -25.10 -2.80 -12.30
C LEU A 219 -26.12 -3.03 -13.43
N PRO A 220 -25.64 -3.53 -14.57
CA PRO A 220 -24.28 -3.93 -14.91
C PRO A 220 -23.40 -2.76 -15.39
N LEU A 221 -22.11 -2.77 -15.00
CA LEU A 221 -21.13 -1.81 -15.51
C LEU A 221 -20.52 -2.26 -16.84
N THR A 222 -20.02 -1.31 -17.62
CA THR A 222 -19.18 -1.57 -18.80
C THR A 222 -17.70 -1.44 -18.43
N GLY A 223 -16.84 -2.25 -19.05
CA GLY A 223 -15.39 -2.14 -18.84
C GLY A 223 -14.85 -0.82 -19.43
N ALA A 224 -13.81 -0.31 -18.81
CA ALA A 224 -13.15 0.93 -19.21
C ALA A 224 -11.63 0.74 -19.41
N THR A 225 -11.02 1.68 -20.13
CA THR A 225 -9.57 1.89 -20.12
C THR A 225 -9.26 2.93 -19.03
N TYR A 226 -8.40 2.57 -18.08
CA TYR A 226 -8.12 3.40 -16.92
C TYR A 226 -6.63 3.40 -16.57
N THR A 227 -6.12 4.50 -16.05
CA THR A 227 -4.72 4.62 -15.62
C THR A 227 -4.68 4.75 -14.10
N ILE A 228 -4.00 3.81 -13.44
CA ILE A 228 -3.81 3.80 -11.99
C ILE A 228 -2.99 5.02 -11.56
N LEU A 229 -3.41 5.68 -10.47
CA LEU A 229 -2.68 6.82 -9.91
C LEU A 229 -1.25 6.43 -9.48
N PRO A 230 -0.28 7.36 -9.46
CA PRO A 230 1.07 7.07 -9.01
C PRO A 230 1.15 6.73 -7.52
N ASP A 231 2.08 5.84 -7.14
CA ASP A 231 2.26 5.40 -5.75
C ASP A 231 2.97 6.46 -4.90
N ARG A 232 2.19 7.14 -4.04
CA ARG A 232 2.70 8.13 -3.08
C ARG A 232 3.64 7.53 -2.04
N ILE A 233 3.54 6.23 -1.75
CA ILE A 233 4.41 5.55 -0.78
C ILE A 233 5.73 5.14 -1.42
N GLU A 234 5.72 4.75 -2.69
CA GLU A 234 6.94 4.60 -3.48
C GLU A 234 7.67 5.94 -3.60
N SER A 235 6.96 7.03 -3.91
CA SER A 235 7.53 8.38 -3.92
C SER A 235 8.18 8.72 -2.57
N ALA A 236 7.47 8.48 -1.45
CA ALA A 236 8.01 8.70 -0.10
C ALA A 236 9.29 7.89 0.16
N THR A 237 9.36 6.65 -0.36
CA THR A 237 10.54 5.78 -0.20
C THR A 237 11.78 6.38 -0.88
N PHE A 238 11.68 6.83 -2.13
CA PHE A 238 12.81 7.43 -2.83
C PHE A 238 13.19 8.81 -2.28
N LEU A 239 12.21 9.61 -1.84
CA LEU A 239 12.47 10.87 -1.14
C LEU A 239 13.26 10.63 0.16
N CYS A 240 12.83 9.64 0.96
CA CYS A 240 13.53 9.25 2.18
C CYS A 240 14.91 8.65 1.90
N ALA A 241 15.10 7.90 0.80
CA ALA A 241 16.39 7.39 0.39
C ALA A 241 17.38 8.54 0.07
N CYS A 242 16.94 9.56 -0.67
CA CYS A 242 17.74 10.75 -0.92
C CYS A 242 18.04 11.52 0.36
N ALA A 243 17.04 11.68 1.24
CA ALA A 243 17.25 12.30 2.54
C ALA A 243 18.26 11.54 3.41
N ALA A 244 18.24 10.21 3.37
CA ALA A 244 19.16 9.33 4.10
C ALA A 244 20.61 9.41 3.59
N CYS A 245 20.81 9.30 2.27
CA CYS A 245 22.14 9.19 1.66
C CYS A 245 22.72 10.55 1.22
N GLY A 246 21.87 11.57 1.02
CA GLY A 246 22.23 12.84 0.38
C GLY A 246 22.17 12.77 -1.14
N GLY A 247 22.48 13.89 -1.80
CA GLY A 247 22.48 14.00 -3.25
C GLY A 247 21.24 14.69 -3.82
N ALA A 248 20.88 14.32 -5.05
CA ALA A 248 19.77 14.93 -5.80
C ALA A 248 18.97 13.88 -6.57
N LEU A 249 17.68 13.78 -6.34
CA LEU A 249 16.78 12.92 -7.09
C LEU A 249 15.65 13.72 -7.74
N THR A 250 15.25 13.29 -8.93
CA THR A 250 14.04 13.73 -9.61
C THR A 250 13.08 12.56 -9.72
N LEU A 251 11.92 12.66 -9.07
CA LEU A 251 10.84 11.70 -9.23
C LEU A 251 9.91 12.17 -10.34
N ARG A 252 9.66 11.28 -11.33
CA ARG A 252 8.79 11.53 -12.47
C ARG A 252 7.49 10.75 -12.34
N ARG A 253 6.43 11.25 -12.98
CA ARG A 253 5.11 10.62 -12.99
C ARG A 253 4.56 10.43 -11.57
N THR A 254 4.73 11.43 -10.73
CA THR A 254 4.20 11.46 -9.36
C THR A 254 3.24 12.63 -9.19
N ASP A 255 2.40 12.59 -8.17
CA ASP A 255 1.56 13.74 -7.79
C ASP A 255 2.04 14.30 -6.44
N PRO A 256 2.72 15.48 -6.44
CA PRO A 256 3.23 16.07 -5.21
C PRO A 256 2.17 16.26 -4.12
N ARG A 257 0.92 16.55 -4.49
CA ARG A 257 -0.19 16.79 -3.55
C ARG A 257 -0.52 15.56 -2.69
N LEU A 258 -0.17 14.36 -3.17
CA LEU A 258 -0.41 13.10 -2.47
C LEU A 258 0.68 12.79 -1.43
N ALA A 259 1.82 13.51 -1.48
CA ALA A 259 2.99 13.29 -0.63
C ALA A 259 3.22 14.41 0.40
N ASP A 260 2.36 15.43 0.47
CA ASP A 260 2.52 16.62 1.30
C ASP A 260 3.05 16.37 2.73
N PRO A 261 2.53 15.43 3.53
CA PRO A 261 3.05 15.22 4.89
C PRO A 261 4.52 14.78 4.92
N VAL A 262 4.94 13.99 3.93
CA VAL A 262 6.33 13.53 3.80
C VAL A 262 7.24 14.66 3.30
N LEU A 263 6.78 15.43 2.32
CA LEU A 263 7.51 16.58 1.79
C LEU A 263 7.76 17.62 2.89
N ASN A 264 6.76 17.90 3.72
CA ASN A 264 6.87 18.82 4.84
C ASN A 264 7.90 18.33 5.87
N ALA A 265 7.84 17.06 6.30
CA ALA A 265 8.79 16.48 7.25
C ALA A 265 10.24 16.50 6.73
N LEU A 266 10.44 16.22 5.44
CA LEU A 266 11.76 16.24 4.81
C LEU A 266 12.29 17.68 4.63
N THR A 267 11.41 18.63 4.33
CA THR A 267 11.77 20.07 4.25
C THR A 267 12.20 20.58 5.63
N GLU A 268 11.45 20.26 6.69
CA GLU A 268 11.80 20.57 8.08
C GLU A 268 13.15 19.96 8.48
N SER A 269 13.46 18.77 7.95
CA SER A 269 14.74 18.11 8.16
C SER A 269 15.92 18.73 7.43
N GLY A 270 15.70 19.74 6.58
CA GLY A 270 16.74 20.44 5.85
C GLY A 270 16.94 20.00 4.40
N CYS A 271 16.05 19.17 3.85
CA CYS A 271 16.03 18.90 2.42
C CYS A 271 15.45 20.08 1.64
N ARG A 272 16.03 20.39 0.48
CA ARG A 272 15.45 21.34 -0.48
C ARG A 272 14.57 20.57 -1.44
N ILE A 273 13.31 20.95 -1.53
CA ILE A 273 12.32 20.26 -2.37
C ILE A 273 11.68 21.28 -3.31
N SER A 274 11.52 20.90 -4.58
CA SER A 274 10.73 21.65 -5.56
C SER A 274 9.77 20.70 -6.28
N CYS A 275 8.55 21.18 -6.52
CA CYS A 275 7.48 20.41 -7.12
C CYS A 275 6.97 21.08 -8.39
N SER A 276 6.63 20.29 -9.39
CA SER A 276 5.84 20.69 -10.56
C SER A 276 4.63 19.76 -10.69
N HIS A 277 3.87 19.84 -11.79
CA HIS A 277 2.62 19.11 -11.96
C HIS A 277 2.74 17.59 -11.66
N ASP A 278 3.78 16.94 -12.19
CA ASP A 278 3.98 15.48 -12.12
C ASP A 278 5.41 15.09 -11.68
N THR A 279 6.13 16.01 -11.07
CA THR A 279 7.54 15.85 -10.74
C THR A 279 7.84 16.40 -9.36
N ILE A 280 8.63 15.67 -8.57
CA ILE A 280 9.23 16.12 -7.31
C ILE A 280 10.74 16.05 -7.45
N GLN A 281 11.43 17.13 -7.12
CA GLN A 281 12.87 17.17 -7.01
C GLN A 281 13.26 17.34 -5.54
N ILE A 282 14.18 16.53 -5.07
CA ILE A 282 14.74 16.62 -3.72
C ILE A 282 16.25 16.74 -3.81
N PHE A 283 16.82 17.61 -2.97
CA PHE A 283 18.25 17.80 -2.85
C PHE A 283 18.67 17.91 -1.39
N ARG A 284 19.76 17.19 -1.02
CA ARG A 284 20.40 17.29 0.29
C ARG A 284 21.91 17.23 0.16
N ASP A 285 22.62 18.29 0.58
CA ASP A 285 24.07 18.42 0.59
C ASP A 285 24.66 18.63 1.98
N SER A 286 23.81 18.78 2.98
CA SER A 286 24.19 19.04 4.37
C SER A 286 23.72 17.92 5.31
N PRO A 287 24.29 17.80 6.51
CA PRO A 287 23.77 16.84 7.49
C PRO A 287 22.31 17.11 7.82
N LEU A 288 21.52 16.02 7.80
CA LEU A 288 20.09 16.07 8.10
C LEU A 288 19.87 16.46 9.57
N ALA A 289 18.89 17.33 9.83
CA ALA A 289 18.33 17.54 11.17
C ALA A 289 17.11 16.62 11.37
N THR A 290 16.75 16.31 12.61
CA THR A 290 15.49 15.61 12.87
C THR A 290 14.32 16.53 12.56
N CYS A 291 13.25 16.00 11.94
CA CYS A 291 11.98 16.69 11.90
C CYS A 291 11.30 16.71 13.27
N GLY A 292 10.25 17.50 13.43
CA GLY A 292 9.39 17.45 14.62
C GLY A 292 8.74 16.09 14.84
N PRO A 293 7.99 15.92 15.95
CA PRO A 293 7.28 14.68 16.23
C PRO A 293 6.32 14.29 15.12
N VAL A 294 6.35 13.03 14.69
CA VAL A 294 5.50 12.49 13.64
C VAL A 294 4.45 11.57 14.23
N VAL A 295 3.19 11.79 13.90
CA VAL A 295 2.06 10.95 14.34
C VAL A 295 1.33 10.45 13.11
N SER A 296 1.21 9.12 12.95
CA SER A 296 0.39 8.55 11.88
C SER A 296 -1.09 8.89 12.11
N ARG A 297 -1.78 9.23 11.04
CA ARG A 297 -3.22 9.52 11.07
C ARG A 297 -3.83 9.17 9.72
N PRO A 298 -5.15 8.87 9.67
CA PRO A 298 -5.88 8.78 8.41
C PRO A 298 -5.63 10.01 7.53
N TYR A 299 -5.68 9.83 6.23
CA TYR A 299 -5.48 10.92 5.26
C TYR A 299 -6.44 12.10 5.55
N PRO A 300 -5.97 13.37 5.49
CA PRO A 300 -4.68 13.82 4.95
C PRO A 300 -3.52 13.88 5.99
N GLY A 301 -3.61 13.15 7.10
CA GLY A 301 -2.53 13.06 8.07
C GLY A 301 -1.31 12.29 7.54
N PHE A 302 -0.29 12.12 8.41
CA PHE A 302 0.92 11.41 8.02
C PHE A 302 0.61 9.91 7.78
N PRO A 303 0.93 9.36 6.58
CA PRO A 303 0.56 7.99 6.24
C PRO A 303 1.41 6.97 7.02
N THR A 304 0.75 6.03 7.68
CA THR A 304 1.40 4.92 8.40
C THR A 304 2.39 4.15 7.52
N ASP A 305 2.10 4.01 6.22
CA ASP A 305 2.95 3.30 5.26
C ASP A 305 4.27 4.03 4.95
N ALA A 306 4.35 5.35 5.09
CA ALA A 306 5.57 6.12 4.86
C ALA A 306 6.41 6.30 6.14
N MET A 307 5.83 6.06 7.32
CA MET A 307 6.51 6.27 8.60
C MET A 307 7.80 5.44 8.74
N PRO A 308 7.85 4.15 8.36
CA PRO A 308 9.08 3.36 8.46
C PRO A 308 10.24 3.94 7.66
N MET A 309 9.99 4.44 6.45
CA MET A 309 11.02 5.03 5.60
C MET A 309 11.51 6.36 6.15
N LEU A 310 10.61 7.22 6.65
CA LEU A 310 11.01 8.49 7.26
C LEU A 310 11.83 8.25 8.54
N LEU A 311 11.40 7.32 9.42
CA LEU A 311 12.16 6.96 10.60
C LEU A 311 13.59 6.51 10.24
N SER A 312 13.71 5.63 9.23
CA SER A 312 15.02 5.15 8.76
C SER A 312 15.87 6.26 8.16
N ALA A 313 15.30 7.22 7.46
CA ALA A 313 16.03 8.37 6.94
C ALA A 313 16.60 9.27 8.07
N GLN A 314 15.92 9.31 9.21
CA GLN A 314 16.29 10.14 10.36
C GLN A 314 17.36 9.51 11.27
N LEU A 315 17.76 8.23 11.08
CA LEU A 315 18.66 7.51 12.00
C LEU A 315 20.00 8.22 12.26
N CYS A 316 20.56 8.87 11.22
CA CYS A 316 21.80 9.65 11.32
C CYS A 316 21.57 11.16 11.39
N ALA A 317 20.32 11.63 11.54
CA ALA A 317 19.98 13.04 11.64
C ALA A 317 20.46 13.64 12.97
N ARG A 318 20.78 14.93 12.99
CA ARG A 318 21.15 15.65 14.22
C ARG A 318 19.91 16.01 15.01
N GLY A 319 19.87 15.62 16.29
CA GLY A 319 18.76 15.94 17.20
C GLY A 319 17.99 14.72 17.68
N GLN A 320 16.81 14.98 18.21
CA GLN A 320 15.88 13.98 18.73
C GLN A 320 14.50 14.21 18.13
N THR A 321 13.78 13.13 17.89
CA THR A 321 12.38 13.16 17.44
C THR A 321 11.63 11.93 17.94
N SER A 322 10.33 11.89 17.73
CA SER A 322 9.49 10.73 18.05
C SER A 322 8.53 10.40 16.92
N PHE A 323 8.22 9.12 16.81
CA PHE A 323 7.28 8.57 15.86
C PHE A 323 6.20 7.84 16.63
N THR A 324 4.94 8.28 16.51
CA THR A 324 3.79 7.66 17.19
C THR A 324 2.87 7.05 16.14
N GLU A 325 2.63 5.74 16.29
CA GLU A 325 1.72 4.99 15.42
C GLU A 325 0.33 4.89 16.06
N THR A 326 -0.71 5.31 15.34
CA THR A 326 -2.09 5.30 15.85
C THR A 326 -3.03 4.41 15.03
N ILE A 327 -2.53 3.78 13.96
CA ILE A 327 -3.32 2.99 13.02
C ILE A 327 -3.13 1.48 13.25
N PHE A 328 -1.87 1.03 13.48
CA PHE A 328 -1.54 -0.38 13.61
C PHE A 328 -0.71 -0.66 14.87
N GLU A 329 -1.11 -1.66 15.65
CA GLU A 329 -0.51 -1.98 16.95
C GLU A 329 0.94 -2.46 16.84
N ASN A 330 1.29 -3.16 15.76
CA ASN A 330 2.60 -3.82 15.57
C ASN A 330 3.43 -3.19 14.44
N ARG A 331 3.18 -1.92 14.08
CA ARG A 331 3.89 -1.26 12.97
C ARG A 331 5.39 -1.16 13.17
N PHE A 332 5.86 -1.08 14.40
CA PHE A 332 7.27 -0.90 14.76
C PHE A 332 8.07 -2.21 14.92
N GLY A 333 7.59 -3.36 14.42
CA GLY A 333 8.31 -4.64 14.50
C GLY A 333 9.76 -4.54 13.98
N TYR A 334 9.97 -3.81 12.89
CA TYR A 334 11.30 -3.59 12.27
C TYR A 334 12.29 -2.77 13.12
N VAL A 335 11.85 -2.09 14.18
CA VAL A 335 12.71 -1.23 15.03
C VAL A 335 13.80 -2.06 15.74
N GLN A 336 13.51 -3.31 16.11
CA GLN A 336 14.51 -4.19 16.71
C GLN A 336 15.64 -4.53 15.72
N GLU A 337 15.31 -4.63 14.45
CA GLU A 337 16.31 -4.83 13.39
C GLU A 337 17.18 -3.58 13.19
N LEU A 338 16.59 -2.38 13.25
CA LEU A 338 17.34 -1.12 13.17
C LEU A 338 18.34 -0.96 14.32
N LYS A 339 18.00 -1.43 15.52
CA LYS A 339 18.92 -1.42 16.66
C LYS A 339 20.19 -2.26 16.45
N LYS A 340 20.11 -3.33 15.61
CA LYS A 340 21.30 -4.13 15.27
C LYS A 340 22.32 -3.34 14.45
N LEU A 341 21.88 -2.30 13.72
CA LEU A 341 22.77 -1.36 13.01
C LEU A 341 23.42 -0.35 13.97
N GLY A 342 23.09 -0.37 15.28
CA GLY A 342 23.56 0.60 16.26
C GLY A 342 22.66 1.84 16.40
N ALA A 343 21.46 1.83 15.82
CA ALA A 343 20.52 2.95 15.93
C ALA A 343 20.07 3.18 17.38
N ARG A 344 20.05 4.43 17.81
CA ARG A 344 19.63 4.86 19.16
C ARG A 344 18.13 5.08 19.20
N LEU A 345 17.39 4.00 19.34
CA LEU A 345 15.92 3.97 19.36
C LEU A 345 15.42 3.46 20.70
N TYR A 346 14.41 4.12 21.23
CA TYR A 346 13.68 3.70 22.44
C TYR A 346 12.20 3.58 22.12
N SER A 347 11.59 2.45 22.45
CA SER A 347 10.17 2.19 22.23
C SER A 347 9.39 2.29 23.53
N ASP A 348 8.30 3.03 23.53
CA ASP A 348 7.35 3.17 24.63
C ASP A 348 5.91 3.08 24.07
N GLY A 349 5.28 1.93 24.30
CA GLY A 349 3.97 1.65 23.72
C GLY A 349 3.97 1.76 22.21
N ASN A 350 3.13 2.63 21.68
CA ASN A 350 2.98 2.92 20.25
C ASN A 350 3.89 4.06 19.74
N THR A 351 4.90 4.46 20.54
CA THR A 351 5.81 5.55 20.19
C THR A 351 7.26 5.05 20.17
N VAL A 352 8.01 5.47 19.16
CA VAL A 352 9.45 5.27 19.06
C VAL A 352 10.14 6.61 19.14
N CYS A 353 10.97 6.80 20.17
CA CYS A 353 11.86 7.94 20.29
C CYS A 353 13.18 7.64 19.58
N LEU A 354 13.62 8.56 18.74
CA LEU A 354 14.88 8.50 18.00
C LEU A 354 15.82 9.57 18.52
N ASN A 355 17.06 9.15 18.81
CA ASN A 355 18.18 10.05 19.04
C ASN A 355 19.21 9.78 17.93
N GLY A 356 19.54 10.80 17.16
CA GLY A 356 20.42 10.64 16.01
C GLY A 356 21.73 9.93 16.34
N THR A 357 22.10 8.98 15.51
CA THR A 357 23.28 8.13 15.68
C THR A 357 24.39 8.64 14.75
N PRO A 358 25.59 8.97 15.26
CA PRO A 358 26.66 9.49 14.40
C PRO A 358 27.08 8.52 13.28
N GLN A 359 27.03 7.22 13.56
CA GLN A 359 27.44 6.18 12.62
C GLN A 359 26.66 4.90 12.86
N LEU A 360 26.14 4.30 11.78
CA LEU A 360 25.55 2.97 11.75
C LEU A 360 26.58 1.95 11.24
N HIS A 361 26.43 0.69 11.64
CA HIS A 361 27.29 -0.42 11.27
C HIS A 361 26.51 -1.53 10.58
N ALA A 362 27.17 -2.26 9.70
CA ALA A 362 26.55 -3.38 8.98
C ALA A 362 26.04 -4.47 9.93
N ALA A 363 24.92 -5.09 9.55
CA ALA A 363 24.30 -6.17 10.32
C ALA A 363 23.54 -7.14 9.41
N GLN A 364 23.19 -8.30 9.99
CA GLN A 364 22.19 -9.20 9.40
C GLN A 364 20.80 -8.81 9.89
N LEU A 365 19.90 -8.53 8.95
CA LEU A 365 18.56 -7.99 9.18
C LEU A 365 17.49 -8.90 8.58
N PHE A 366 16.31 -8.91 9.19
CA PHE A 366 15.19 -9.74 8.74
C PHE A 366 13.97 -8.85 8.47
N ALA A 367 13.55 -8.80 7.20
CA ALA A 367 12.31 -8.15 6.81
C ALA A 367 11.14 -9.11 7.09
N GLU A 368 10.21 -8.69 7.95
CA GLU A 368 9.00 -9.43 8.30
C GLU A 368 7.75 -8.84 7.65
N ASP A 369 7.84 -7.61 7.20
CA ASP A 369 6.77 -6.89 6.49
C ASP A 369 7.33 -6.03 5.35
N LEU A 370 6.43 -5.60 4.47
CA LEU A 370 6.75 -4.83 3.26
C LEU A 370 7.46 -3.50 3.57
N ARG A 371 6.88 -2.68 4.44
CA ARG A 371 7.37 -1.30 4.68
C ARG A 371 8.54 -1.29 5.66
N GLY A 372 8.51 -2.19 6.64
CA GLY A 372 9.68 -2.45 7.50
C GLY A 372 10.87 -2.93 6.67
N GLY A 373 10.66 -3.84 5.72
CA GLY A 373 11.72 -4.30 4.82
C GLY A 373 12.34 -3.16 3.99
N ALA A 374 11.53 -2.29 3.39
CA ALA A 374 12.04 -1.11 2.69
C ALA A 374 12.81 -0.16 3.63
N ALA A 375 12.32 0.04 4.84
CA ALA A 375 12.99 0.84 5.87
C ALA A 375 14.36 0.28 6.24
N LEU A 376 14.49 -1.06 6.34
CA LEU A 376 15.78 -1.72 6.60
C LEU A 376 16.76 -1.50 5.43
N VAL A 377 16.30 -1.47 4.18
CA VAL A 377 17.15 -1.15 3.02
C VAL A 377 17.69 0.28 3.16
N LEU A 378 16.84 1.26 3.43
CA LEU A 378 17.24 2.66 3.60
C LEU A 378 18.22 2.85 4.78
N ALA A 379 18.02 2.12 5.87
CA ALA A 379 18.92 2.15 7.01
C ALA A 379 20.28 1.54 6.68
N ALA A 380 20.30 0.39 6.01
CA ALA A 380 21.53 -0.29 5.60
C ALA A 380 22.34 0.53 4.59
N MET A 381 21.70 1.32 3.72
CA MET A 381 22.38 2.24 2.81
C MET A 381 23.18 3.34 3.51
N GLN A 382 22.92 3.60 4.79
CA GLN A 382 23.65 4.56 5.62
C GLN A 382 24.77 3.90 6.46
N ALA A 383 24.73 2.57 6.63
CA ALA A 383 25.62 1.82 7.54
C ALA A 383 26.98 1.53 6.91
N GLU A 384 28.05 1.66 7.71
CA GLU A 384 29.40 1.26 7.29
C GLU A 384 29.51 -0.26 7.19
N GLY A 385 30.04 -0.74 6.07
CA GLY A 385 30.21 -2.16 5.73
C GLY A 385 29.01 -2.70 4.92
N ASP A 386 28.89 -4.02 4.85
CA ASP A 386 27.93 -4.73 4.04
C ASP A 386 26.86 -5.38 4.93
N SER A 387 25.63 -4.87 4.89
CA SER A 387 24.47 -5.46 5.57
C SER A 387 23.80 -6.51 4.68
N THR A 388 23.27 -7.55 5.32
CA THR A 388 22.49 -8.60 4.62
C THR A 388 21.06 -8.55 5.10
N ILE A 389 20.10 -8.39 4.18
CA ILE A 389 18.66 -8.34 4.50
C ILE A 389 17.99 -9.60 3.96
N PHE A 390 17.44 -10.40 4.85
CA PHE A 390 16.63 -11.58 4.55
C PHE A 390 15.14 -11.20 4.44
N GLY A 391 14.33 -12.08 3.85
CA GLY A 391 12.89 -11.84 3.72
C GLY A 391 12.53 -10.92 2.55
N VAL A 392 13.34 -10.84 1.49
CA VAL A 392 13.17 -9.97 0.31
C VAL A 392 11.77 -10.08 -0.31
N LYS A 393 11.15 -11.28 -0.27
CA LYS A 393 9.78 -11.50 -0.75
C LYS A 393 8.74 -10.56 -0.14
N HIS A 394 8.95 -10.09 1.10
CA HIS A 394 8.05 -9.10 1.71
C HIS A 394 8.13 -7.76 1.00
N ILE A 395 9.33 -7.37 0.52
CA ILE A 395 9.56 -6.12 -0.21
C ILE A 395 8.93 -6.20 -1.62
N GLU A 396 9.09 -7.34 -2.30
CA GLU A 396 8.56 -7.61 -3.66
C GLU A 396 7.02 -7.58 -3.73
N ARG A 397 6.34 -7.66 -2.59
CA ARG A 397 4.88 -7.53 -2.52
C ARG A 397 4.38 -6.13 -2.87
N GLY A 398 5.20 -5.11 -2.82
CA GLY A 398 4.73 -3.74 -3.01
C GLY A 398 5.72 -2.77 -3.66
N TYR A 399 6.87 -3.26 -4.09
CA TYR A 399 7.81 -2.48 -4.88
C TYR A 399 8.15 -3.22 -6.17
N ASP A 400 7.94 -2.54 -7.28
CA ASP A 400 8.38 -2.99 -8.59
C ASP A 400 9.88 -2.68 -8.71
N THR A 401 10.69 -3.74 -8.69
CA THR A 401 12.14 -3.65 -8.90
C THR A 401 12.88 -2.60 -8.04
N LEU A 402 12.57 -2.51 -6.73
CA LEU A 402 13.20 -1.54 -5.81
C LEU A 402 14.73 -1.55 -5.92
N GLU A 403 15.34 -2.74 -6.04
CA GLU A 403 16.78 -2.91 -6.21
C GLU A 403 17.28 -2.16 -7.44
N ASN A 404 16.68 -2.43 -8.61
CA ASN A 404 17.11 -1.83 -9.88
C ASN A 404 16.91 -0.30 -9.87
N ALA A 405 15.81 0.17 -9.32
CA ALA A 405 15.53 1.60 -9.23
C ALA A 405 16.51 2.33 -8.30
N LEU A 406 16.86 1.75 -7.16
CA LEU A 406 17.89 2.31 -6.27
C LEU A 406 19.29 2.26 -6.91
N GLN A 407 19.64 1.14 -7.59
CA GLN A 407 20.92 1.03 -8.31
C GLN A 407 21.04 2.07 -9.42
N SER A 408 19.96 2.35 -10.16
CA SER A 408 19.98 3.32 -11.26
C SER A 408 20.32 4.74 -10.82
N VAL A 409 20.10 5.04 -9.52
CA VAL A 409 20.45 6.34 -8.92
C VAL A 409 21.71 6.30 -8.04
N GLY A 410 22.47 5.21 -8.13
CA GLY A 410 23.81 5.10 -7.53
C GLY A 410 23.84 4.39 -6.16
N ALA A 411 22.76 3.82 -5.68
CA ALA A 411 22.78 3.01 -4.47
C ALA A 411 23.55 1.69 -4.69
N ARG A 412 24.17 1.19 -3.60
CA ARG A 412 25.01 -0.03 -3.63
C ARG A 412 24.29 -1.18 -2.96
N LEU A 413 23.53 -1.94 -3.72
CA LEU A 413 22.83 -3.12 -3.23
C LEU A 413 22.70 -4.16 -4.36
N LYS A 414 22.58 -5.44 -3.98
CA LYS A 414 22.33 -6.53 -4.95
C LYS A 414 21.71 -7.73 -4.28
N THR A 415 20.84 -8.43 -5.00
CA THR A 415 20.34 -9.75 -4.57
C THR A 415 21.43 -10.81 -4.67
N VAL A 416 21.57 -11.62 -3.63
CA VAL A 416 22.50 -12.72 -3.52
C VAL A 416 21.81 -13.99 -3.02
N GLU A 417 22.31 -15.16 -3.43
CA GLU A 417 21.86 -16.43 -2.89
C GLU A 417 22.73 -16.86 -1.72
N ILE A 418 22.17 -16.90 -0.52
CA ILE A 418 22.86 -17.38 0.68
C ILE A 418 22.52 -18.85 0.92
N PRO A 419 23.54 -19.74 1.06
CA PRO A 419 23.30 -21.14 1.39
C PRO A 419 22.49 -21.25 2.68
N LYS A 420 21.45 -22.10 2.70
CA LYS A 420 20.83 -22.50 3.97
C LYS A 420 21.92 -23.19 4.79
N LYS A 421 22.29 -22.63 5.94
CA LYS A 421 23.03 -23.42 6.94
C LYS A 421 22.14 -24.61 7.28
N MET A 422 22.63 -25.84 6.99
CA MET A 422 22.04 -27.08 7.46
C MET A 422 22.02 -27.12 8.98
#